data_4b79bea1cb51f0df894ddeed3e6d748b
#
_entry.id   4b79bea1cb51f0df894ddeed3e6d748b
#
_cell.length_a   1.000
_cell.length_b   1.000
_cell.length_c   1.000
_cell.angle_alpha   90.00
_cell.angle_beta   90.00
_cell.angle_gamma   90.00
#
_symmetry.space_group_name_H-M   'P 1'
#
loop_
_entity.id
_entity.type
_entity.pdbx_description
1 polymer ?
#
loop_
_entity_poly.entity_id
_entity_poly.type
_entity_poly.pdbx_seq_one_letter_code
_entity_poly.pdbx_strand_id
1 'polypeptide(L)'
;MHILKNEFYAGSYRGNSNYAEPYITKETYNAVQAALQANIRTGVQRHVYLFTGLLRCPECRSKLVGVSHPKGGKRYYYYRCNNAHSVHTCNHKKHYAELATEKYLLSNLDDLLKNHIATISSITSETKDTTEKELKELRKELDNLNYIFIKKRMPVSTYERLYAETEDKIKRLESFKPQSTDHLNQFLSSGWRSIYENLTRENKRTLWRNVLDSVHVSPDGIEVFFK
;
A
#
# COMPACT_ATOMS: atom_id res chain seq x y z
N MET A 1 22.08 -1.51 17.38
CA MET A 1 22.46 -2.92 17.64
C MET A 1 23.64 -3.44 16.77
N HIS A 2 24.21 -2.63 15.89
CA HIS A 2 25.35 -3.07 15.06
C HIS A 2 26.65 -3.25 15.86
N ILE A 3 26.88 -2.44 16.91
CA ILE A 3 28.10 -2.49 17.73
C ILE A 3 28.33 -3.87 18.35
N LEU A 4 27.34 -4.46 19.02
CA LEU A 4 27.45 -5.75 19.70
C LEU A 4 27.68 -6.95 18.76
N LYS A 5 27.41 -6.79 17.46
CA LYS A 5 27.60 -7.84 16.45
C LYS A 5 28.88 -7.66 15.63
N ASN A 6 29.62 -6.61 15.88
CA ASN A 6 30.84 -6.32 15.12
C ASN A 6 32.00 -7.17 15.64
N GLU A 7 32.44 -8.10 14.81
CA GLU A 7 33.58 -9.02 15.11
C GLU A 7 34.89 -8.29 15.29
N PHE A 8 35.03 -7.05 14.84
CA PHE A 8 36.24 -6.26 14.95
C PHE A 8 36.66 -6.08 16.41
N TYR A 9 35.72 -5.96 17.34
CA TYR A 9 36.06 -5.85 18.78
C TYR A 9 36.71 -7.10 19.36
N ALA A 10 36.54 -8.26 18.75
CA ALA A 10 37.19 -9.51 19.09
C ALA A 10 38.45 -9.78 18.23
N GLY A 11 38.93 -8.75 17.52
CA GLY A 11 40.14 -8.85 16.69
C GLY A 11 39.90 -9.49 15.33
N SER A 12 38.68 -9.78 14.93
CA SER A 12 38.35 -10.45 13.67
C SER A 12 37.72 -9.50 12.67
N TYR A 13 37.98 -9.66 11.37
CA TYR A 13 37.33 -8.92 10.29
C TYR A 13 37.29 -9.74 9.00
N ARG A 14 36.13 -9.89 8.39
CA ARG A 14 35.89 -10.61 7.13
C ARG A 14 36.55 -12.00 7.07
N GLY A 15 36.45 -12.76 8.17
CA GLY A 15 37.00 -14.12 8.26
C GLY A 15 38.50 -14.20 8.64
N ASN A 16 39.17 -13.07 8.80
CA ASN A 16 40.54 -13.04 9.37
C ASN A 16 40.42 -12.87 10.89
N SER A 17 40.84 -13.89 11.66
CA SER A 17 40.74 -13.94 13.13
C SER A 17 41.79 -13.16 13.88
N ASN A 18 42.82 -12.68 13.21
CA ASN A 18 43.94 -11.91 13.79
C ASN A 18 44.15 -10.60 13.03
N TYR A 19 43.06 -9.91 12.70
CA TYR A 19 43.09 -8.68 11.93
C TYR A 19 43.59 -7.47 12.73
N ALA A 20 43.22 -7.40 14.00
CA ALA A 20 43.61 -6.31 14.90
C ALA A 20 43.77 -6.83 16.33
N GLU A 21 44.42 -6.04 17.20
CA GLU A 21 44.45 -6.31 18.63
C GLU A 21 43.03 -6.25 19.20
N PRO A 22 42.55 -7.32 19.89
CA PRO A 22 41.16 -7.39 20.35
C PRO A 22 40.93 -6.47 21.56
N TYR A 23 39.84 -5.72 21.55
CA TYR A 23 39.38 -4.93 22.70
C TYR A 23 38.66 -5.81 23.75
N ILE A 24 38.10 -6.94 23.34
CA ILE A 24 37.44 -7.93 24.20
C ILE A 24 37.89 -9.33 23.80
N THR A 25 37.86 -10.26 24.77
CA THR A 25 38.24 -11.64 24.48
C THR A 25 37.20 -12.31 23.58
N LYS A 26 37.59 -13.34 22.86
CA LYS A 26 36.69 -14.11 21.97
C LYS A 26 35.56 -14.80 22.75
N GLU A 27 35.87 -15.23 23.99
CA GLU A 27 34.90 -15.81 24.92
C GLU A 27 33.82 -14.79 25.29
N THR A 28 34.22 -13.53 25.60
CA THR A 28 33.31 -12.44 25.92
C THR A 28 32.44 -12.12 24.70
N TYR A 29 33.01 -12.04 23.51
CA TYR A 29 32.22 -11.81 22.27
C TYR A 29 31.21 -12.92 22.06
N ASN A 30 31.61 -14.20 22.17
CA ASN A 30 30.69 -15.33 22.00
C ASN A 30 29.61 -15.36 23.06
N ALA A 31 29.90 -15.02 24.30
CA ALA A 31 28.89 -14.89 25.37
C ALA A 31 27.86 -13.80 25.06
N VAL A 32 28.31 -12.67 24.51
CA VAL A 32 27.40 -11.59 24.04
C VAL A 32 26.54 -12.06 22.89
N GLN A 33 27.08 -12.78 21.89
CA GLN A 33 26.29 -13.33 20.79
C GLN A 33 25.24 -14.34 21.31
N ALA A 34 25.64 -15.24 22.23
CA ALA A 34 24.71 -16.18 22.85
C ALA A 34 23.60 -15.46 23.63
N ALA A 35 23.93 -14.44 24.41
CA ALA A 35 22.95 -13.62 25.11
C ALA A 35 22.02 -12.86 24.17
N LEU A 36 22.50 -12.35 23.04
CA LEU A 36 21.70 -11.71 22.00
C LEU A 36 20.72 -12.72 21.37
N GLN A 37 21.17 -13.94 21.10
CA GLN A 37 20.31 -15.01 20.58
C GLN A 37 19.26 -15.46 21.63
N ALA A 38 19.67 -15.63 22.89
CA ALA A 38 18.74 -15.97 23.98
C ALA A 38 17.70 -14.86 24.23
N ASN A 39 18.04 -13.60 24.02
CA ASN A 39 17.13 -12.46 24.10
C ASN A 39 16.26 -12.26 22.85
N ILE A 40 16.48 -13.01 21.77
CA ILE A 40 15.47 -13.17 20.72
C ILE A 40 14.31 -13.92 21.37
N ARG A 41 13.28 -13.18 21.78
CA ARG A 41 12.03 -13.73 22.34
C ARG A 41 11.37 -14.60 21.29
N THR A 42 11.87 -15.82 21.12
CA THR A 42 11.21 -16.88 20.36
C THR A 42 10.07 -17.39 21.23
N GLY A 43 8.83 -17.19 20.77
CA GLY A 43 7.73 -17.94 21.34
C GLY A 43 6.67 -17.20 22.14
N VAL A 44 6.73 -15.90 22.34
CA VAL A 44 5.48 -15.18 22.65
C VAL A 44 4.75 -15.00 21.33
N GLN A 45 3.66 -15.75 21.16
CA GLN A 45 2.76 -15.61 20.01
C GLN A 45 2.33 -14.14 19.96
N ARG A 46 3.02 -13.34 19.12
CA ARG A 46 2.75 -11.92 18.99
C ARG A 46 1.41 -11.79 18.32
N HIS A 47 0.50 -11.06 18.94
CA HIS A 47 -0.78 -10.77 18.35
C HIS A 47 -0.61 -10.22 16.92
N VAL A 48 -1.29 -10.82 15.96
CA VAL A 48 -1.30 -10.39 14.58
C VAL A 48 -2.33 -9.28 14.43
N TYR A 49 -1.87 -8.05 14.30
CA TYR A 49 -2.73 -6.89 14.07
C TYR A 49 -3.25 -6.90 12.63
N LEU A 50 -4.57 -6.96 12.46
CA LEU A 50 -5.22 -7.13 11.16
C LEU A 50 -4.98 -5.96 10.20
N PHE A 51 -5.03 -4.73 10.73
CA PHE A 51 -5.03 -3.50 9.94
C PHE A 51 -3.71 -2.72 10.01
N THR A 52 -2.63 -3.34 10.46
CA THR A 52 -1.29 -2.70 10.45
C THR A 52 -0.88 -2.30 9.04
N GLY A 53 -0.58 -1.02 8.87
CA GLY A 53 -0.18 -0.45 7.58
C GLY A 53 -1.34 0.03 6.72
N LEU A 54 -2.59 -0.32 7.06
CA LEU A 54 -3.80 0.13 6.37
C LEU A 54 -4.40 1.39 7.02
N LEU A 55 -4.50 1.42 8.36
CA LEU A 55 -5.10 2.54 9.08
C LEU A 55 -4.23 3.80 9.02
N ARG A 56 -4.86 4.95 8.74
CA ARG A 56 -4.22 6.27 8.64
C ARG A 56 -4.72 7.20 9.74
N CYS A 57 -3.80 8.01 10.26
CA CYS A 57 -4.14 9.06 11.21
C CYS A 57 -4.95 10.17 10.52
N PRO A 58 -6.04 10.68 11.12
CA PRO A 58 -6.86 11.73 10.51
C PRO A 58 -6.13 13.07 10.39
N GLU A 59 -5.17 13.35 11.28
CA GLU A 59 -4.45 14.63 11.27
C GLU A 59 -3.16 14.58 10.41
N CYS A 60 -2.24 13.65 10.71
CA CYS A 60 -0.93 13.61 10.06
C CYS A 60 -0.82 12.58 8.92
N ARG A 61 -1.89 11.84 8.61
CA ARG A 61 -1.97 10.81 7.55
C ARG A 61 -0.95 9.66 7.66
N SER A 62 -0.10 9.67 8.71
CA SER A 62 0.83 8.56 8.96
C SER A 62 0.11 7.28 9.33
N LYS A 63 0.77 6.14 9.09
CA LYS A 63 0.23 4.81 9.43
C LYS A 63 0.10 4.69 10.95
N LEU A 64 -1.06 4.22 11.41
CA LEU A 64 -1.27 3.89 12.81
C LEU A 64 -0.53 2.60 13.18
N VAL A 65 -0.03 2.55 14.40
CA VAL A 65 0.69 1.40 14.95
C VAL A 65 -0.18 0.62 15.92
N GLY A 66 -0.06 -0.71 15.87
CA GLY A 66 -0.77 -1.60 16.80
C GLY A 66 -0.18 -1.55 18.20
N VAL A 67 -1.03 -1.40 19.21
CA VAL A 67 -0.67 -1.42 20.63
C VAL A 67 -1.65 -2.28 21.42
N SER A 68 -1.21 -2.81 22.55
CA SER A 68 -2.09 -3.59 23.42
C SER A 68 -2.06 -3.07 24.85
N HIS A 69 -3.22 -3.07 25.50
CA HIS A 69 -3.37 -2.69 26.91
C HIS A 69 -4.01 -3.84 27.71
N PRO A 70 -3.38 -4.27 28.81
CA PRO A 70 -4.00 -5.22 29.72
C PRO A 70 -5.10 -4.52 30.54
N LYS A 71 -6.25 -5.17 30.71
CA LYS A 71 -7.33 -4.70 31.58
C LYS A 71 -8.11 -5.91 32.10
N GLY A 72 -8.18 -6.06 33.45
CA GLY A 72 -8.94 -7.15 34.06
C GLY A 72 -8.48 -8.56 33.65
N GLY A 73 -7.18 -8.82 33.56
CA GLY A 73 -6.62 -10.11 33.12
C GLY A 73 -6.73 -10.40 31.61
N LYS A 74 -7.43 -9.56 30.85
CA LYS A 74 -7.57 -9.65 29.40
C LYS A 74 -6.70 -8.63 28.71
N ARG A 75 -6.31 -8.90 27.46
CA ARG A 75 -5.52 -8.00 26.64
C ARG A 75 -6.37 -7.44 25.50
N TYR A 76 -6.41 -6.11 25.38
CA TYR A 76 -7.17 -5.40 24.35
C TYR A 76 -6.20 -4.79 23.36
N TYR A 77 -6.56 -4.79 22.07
CA TYR A 77 -5.73 -4.40 20.96
C TYR A 77 -6.30 -3.18 20.26
N TYR A 78 -5.42 -2.19 20.01
CA TYR A 78 -5.78 -0.89 19.48
C TYR A 78 -4.77 -0.44 18.44
N TYR A 79 -5.14 0.56 17.68
CA TYR A 79 -4.25 1.33 16.81
C TYR A 79 -4.14 2.75 17.30
N ARG A 80 -2.94 3.32 17.27
CA ARG A 80 -2.68 4.71 17.66
C ARG A 80 -1.68 5.38 16.74
N CYS A 81 -1.71 6.72 16.71
CA CYS A 81 -0.72 7.51 16.00
C CYS A 81 0.62 7.51 16.74
N ASN A 82 1.68 7.00 16.10
CA ASN A 82 3.01 7.01 16.70
C ASN A 82 3.59 8.43 16.78
N ASN A 83 3.26 9.29 15.80
CA ASN A 83 3.69 10.68 15.80
C ASN A 83 3.10 11.47 16.98
N ALA A 84 1.90 11.12 17.45
CA ALA A 84 1.30 11.76 18.62
C ALA A 84 1.88 11.23 19.95
N HIS A 85 2.21 9.94 20.01
CA HIS A 85 2.57 9.30 21.28
C HIS A 85 4.07 9.17 21.54
N SER A 86 4.89 9.06 20.50
CA SER A 86 6.33 8.82 20.63
C SER A 86 7.18 9.94 20.05
N VAL A 87 6.73 10.57 18.97
CA VAL A 87 7.49 11.61 18.27
C VAL A 87 7.03 13.02 18.67
N HIS A 88 5.79 13.15 19.15
CA HIS A 88 5.16 14.42 19.58
C HIS A 88 5.02 15.49 18.47
N THR A 89 4.86 15.04 17.22
CA THR A 89 4.65 15.90 16.04
C THR A 89 3.21 15.92 15.53
N CYS A 90 2.29 15.26 16.24
CA CYS A 90 0.85 15.19 15.94
C CYS A 90 0.04 15.29 17.25
N ASN A 91 -1.15 15.88 17.19
CA ASN A 91 -2.01 16.05 18.38
C ASN A 91 -3.03 14.91 18.55
N HIS A 92 -3.14 14.00 17.57
CA HIS A 92 -4.14 12.94 17.56
C HIS A 92 -3.83 11.82 18.56
N LYS A 93 -4.41 11.90 19.76
CA LYS A 93 -4.19 10.93 20.84
C LYS A 93 -5.23 9.80 20.92
N LYS A 94 -6.27 9.82 20.07
CA LYS A 94 -7.33 8.80 20.08
C LYS A 94 -6.80 7.43 19.66
N HIS A 95 -7.27 6.39 20.34
CA HIS A 95 -7.00 4.99 20.01
C HIS A 95 -8.22 4.37 19.34
N TYR A 96 -8.00 3.52 18.35
CA TYR A 96 -9.03 2.79 17.63
C TYR A 96 -8.95 1.31 17.97
N ALA A 97 -10.02 0.77 18.55
CA ALA A 97 -10.06 -0.63 18.93
C ALA A 97 -10.09 -1.53 17.68
N GLU A 98 -9.20 -2.52 17.61
CA GLU A 98 -9.12 -3.47 16.48
C GLU A 98 -10.46 -4.16 16.23
N LEU A 99 -11.11 -4.65 17.30
CA LEU A 99 -12.39 -5.37 17.21
C LEU A 99 -13.52 -4.46 16.65
N ALA A 100 -13.56 -3.20 17.06
CA ALA A 100 -14.56 -2.25 16.57
C ALA A 100 -14.34 -1.94 15.09
N THR A 101 -13.08 -1.75 14.66
CA THR A 101 -12.72 -1.54 13.27
C THR A 101 -13.07 -2.77 12.41
N GLU A 102 -12.74 -3.97 12.88
CA GLU A 102 -13.08 -5.22 12.20
C GLU A 102 -14.59 -5.37 12.03
N LYS A 103 -15.35 -5.15 13.11
CA LYS A 103 -16.82 -5.23 13.08
C LYS A 103 -17.43 -4.22 12.10
N TYR A 104 -16.94 -2.98 12.10
CA TYR A 104 -17.39 -1.95 11.16
C TYR A 104 -17.16 -2.36 9.71
N LEU A 105 -15.95 -2.81 9.39
CA LEU A 105 -15.60 -3.24 8.03
C LEU A 105 -16.44 -4.46 7.59
N LEU A 106 -16.59 -5.46 8.46
CA LEU A 106 -17.42 -6.64 8.16
C LEU A 106 -18.89 -6.28 7.91
N SER A 107 -19.42 -5.28 8.60
CA SER A 107 -20.81 -4.87 8.44
C SER A 107 -21.04 -4.06 7.16
N ASN A 108 -20.05 -3.26 6.71
CA ASN A 108 -20.25 -2.26 5.66
C ASN A 108 -19.47 -2.57 4.37
N LEU A 109 -18.60 -3.59 4.34
CA LEU A 109 -17.68 -3.81 3.23
C LEU A 109 -18.38 -4.02 1.89
N ASP A 110 -19.47 -4.79 1.87
CA ASP A 110 -20.19 -5.09 0.62
C ASP A 110 -20.78 -3.82 -0.01
N ASP A 111 -21.36 -2.95 0.80
CA ASP A 111 -21.97 -1.70 0.32
C ASP A 111 -20.89 -0.69 -0.09
N LEU A 112 -19.80 -0.60 0.67
CA LEU A 112 -18.65 0.23 0.33
C LEU A 112 -18.01 -0.21 -1.00
N LEU A 113 -17.84 -1.52 -1.20
CA LEU A 113 -17.32 -2.08 -2.45
C LEU A 113 -18.24 -1.82 -3.63
N LYS A 114 -19.56 -2.07 -3.48
CA LYS A 114 -20.54 -1.79 -4.54
C LYS A 114 -20.51 -0.32 -4.96
N ASN A 115 -20.49 0.59 -3.99
CA ASN A 115 -20.44 2.03 -4.26
C ASN A 115 -19.13 2.41 -4.98
N HIS A 116 -18.00 1.85 -4.54
CA HIS A 116 -16.70 2.07 -5.17
C HIS A 116 -16.68 1.57 -6.62
N ILE A 117 -17.15 0.35 -6.87
CA ILE A 117 -17.28 -0.24 -8.21
C ILE A 117 -18.16 0.62 -9.11
N ALA A 118 -19.33 1.06 -8.61
CA ALA A 118 -20.24 1.93 -9.35
C ALA A 118 -19.57 3.27 -9.72
N THR A 119 -18.84 3.87 -8.79
CA THR A 119 -18.08 5.11 -9.03
C THR A 119 -17.01 4.93 -10.10
N ILE A 120 -16.20 3.87 -10.02
CA ILE A 120 -15.18 3.59 -11.05
C ILE A 120 -15.84 3.31 -12.39
N SER A 121 -16.94 2.57 -12.43
CA SER A 121 -17.65 2.26 -13.68
C SER A 121 -18.19 3.53 -14.36
N SER A 122 -18.73 4.48 -13.60
CA SER A 122 -19.20 5.77 -14.16
C SER A 122 -18.05 6.60 -14.70
N ILE A 123 -16.97 6.75 -13.94
CA ILE A 123 -15.76 7.48 -14.37
C ILE A 123 -15.16 6.82 -15.63
N THR A 124 -15.10 5.49 -15.65
CA THR A 124 -14.55 4.74 -16.78
C THR A 124 -15.39 4.93 -18.04
N SER A 125 -16.73 4.96 -17.95
CA SER A 125 -17.61 5.18 -19.10
C SER A 125 -17.44 6.61 -19.65
N GLU A 126 -17.46 7.61 -18.80
CA GLU A 126 -17.23 9.01 -19.20
C GLU A 126 -15.86 9.21 -19.86
N THR A 127 -14.81 8.59 -19.27
CA THR A 127 -13.46 8.66 -19.83
C THR A 127 -13.37 7.98 -21.19
N LYS A 128 -14.01 6.83 -21.36
CA LYS A 128 -14.06 6.13 -22.67
C LYS A 128 -14.71 7.00 -23.74
N ASP A 129 -15.89 7.57 -23.47
CA ASP A 129 -16.61 8.41 -24.41
C ASP A 129 -15.79 9.64 -24.83
N THR A 130 -15.07 10.25 -23.88
CA THR A 130 -14.20 11.40 -24.13
C THR A 130 -12.99 10.99 -24.98
N THR A 131 -12.33 9.89 -24.60
CA THR A 131 -11.16 9.36 -25.31
C THR A 131 -11.50 8.93 -26.74
N GLU A 132 -12.65 8.29 -26.96
CA GLU A 132 -13.10 7.90 -28.29
C GLU A 132 -13.38 9.13 -29.20
N LYS A 133 -13.98 10.17 -28.66
CA LYS A 133 -14.19 11.43 -29.39
C LYS A 133 -12.85 12.08 -29.78
N GLU A 134 -11.93 12.18 -28.83
CA GLU A 134 -10.61 12.77 -29.05
C GLU A 134 -9.79 11.97 -30.06
N LEU A 135 -9.80 10.64 -29.98
CA LEU A 135 -9.16 9.75 -30.97
C LEU A 135 -9.76 9.96 -32.38
N LYS A 136 -11.07 10.09 -32.48
CA LYS A 136 -11.73 10.35 -33.76
C LYS A 136 -11.33 11.69 -34.36
N GLU A 137 -11.17 12.71 -33.56
CA GLU A 137 -10.71 14.05 -34.00
C GLU A 137 -9.25 14.00 -34.43
N LEU A 138 -8.37 13.38 -33.66
CA LEU A 138 -6.95 13.24 -34.02
C LEU A 138 -6.74 12.43 -35.30
N ARG A 139 -7.52 11.38 -35.52
CA ARG A 139 -7.48 10.63 -36.79
C ARG A 139 -7.92 11.47 -37.99
N LYS A 140 -8.97 12.30 -37.82
CA LYS A 140 -9.35 13.26 -38.86
C LYS A 140 -8.25 14.31 -39.14
N GLU A 141 -7.56 14.75 -38.09
CA GLU A 141 -6.41 15.66 -38.23
C GLU A 141 -5.30 15.02 -39.04
N LEU A 142 -4.95 13.75 -38.78
CA LEU A 142 -3.99 12.99 -39.60
C LEU A 142 -4.44 12.87 -41.06
N ASP A 143 -5.71 12.60 -41.34
CA ASP A 143 -6.25 12.50 -42.66
C ASP A 143 -6.14 13.85 -43.39
N ASN A 144 -6.42 14.96 -42.71
CA ASN A 144 -6.26 16.30 -43.24
C ASN A 144 -4.79 16.63 -43.56
N LEU A 145 -3.87 16.29 -42.65
CA LEU A 145 -2.43 16.47 -42.86
C LEU A 145 -1.96 15.69 -44.10
N ASN A 146 -2.38 14.43 -44.24
CA ASN A 146 -2.09 13.61 -45.40
C ASN A 146 -2.63 14.25 -46.69
N TYR A 147 -3.88 14.76 -46.68
CA TYR A 147 -4.48 15.42 -47.83
C TYR A 147 -3.71 16.67 -48.24
N ILE A 148 -3.36 17.54 -47.28
CA ILE A 148 -2.60 18.77 -47.52
C ILE A 148 -1.22 18.45 -48.09
N PHE A 149 -0.55 17.42 -47.56
CA PHE A 149 0.76 16.98 -48.05
C PHE A 149 0.70 16.45 -49.49
N ILE A 150 -0.27 15.57 -49.79
CA ILE A 150 -0.50 15.03 -51.15
C ILE A 150 -0.73 16.18 -52.17
N LYS A 151 -1.43 17.22 -51.76
CA LYS A 151 -1.65 18.45 -52.60
C LYS A 151 -0.43 19.35 -52.71
N LYS A 152 0.74 18.93 -52.18
CA LYS A 152 2.00 19.72 -52.18
C LYS A 152 1.84 21.10 -51.54
N ARG A 153 0.95 21.27 -50.57
CA ARG A 153 0.67 22.53 -49.87
C ARG A 153 1.42 22.68 -48.56
N MET A 154 2.31 21.74 -48.23
CA MET A 154 3.08 21.71 -47.00
C MET A 154 4.50 21.19 -47.25
N PRO A 155 5.55 21.78 -46.63
CA PRO A 155 6.91 21.24 -46.64
C PRO A 155 6.99 19.87 -45.96
N VAL A 156 7.88 19.00 -46.45
CA VAL A 156 8.08 17.63 -45.88
C VAL A 156 8.41 17.67 -44.40
N SER A 157 9.34 18.53 -44.00
CA SER A 157 9.76 18.64 -42.58
C SER A 157 8.64 19.08 -41.65
N THR A 158 7.72 19.92 -42.12
CA THR A 158 6.55 20.33 -41.32
C THR A 158 5.54 19.19 -41.20
N TYR A 159 5.32 18.46 -42.31
CA TYR A 159 4.44 17.29 -42.31
C TYR A 159 4.96 16.22 -41.36
N GLU A 160 6.24 15.81 -41.44
CA GLU A 160 6.83 14.78 -40.61
C GLU A 160 6.72 15.13 -39.11
N ARG A 161 6.99 16.40 -38.74
CA ARG A 161 6.85 16.85 -37.37
C ARG A 161 5.42 16.76 -36.87
N LEU A 162 4.46 17.33 -37.59
CA LEU A 162 3.05 17.35 -37.20
C LEU A 162 2.46 15.95 -37.18
N TYR A 163 2.83 15.08 -38.12
CA TYR A 163 2.41 13.69 -38.17
C TYR A 163 2.90 12.95 -36.96
N ALA A 164 4.18 13.04 -36.60
CA ALA A 164 4.77 12.39 -35.43
C ALA A 164 4.12 12.86 -34.11
N GLU A 165 3.89 14.19 -33.99
CA GLU A 165 3.23 14.76 -32.81
C GLU A 165 1.81 14.23 -32.63
N THR A 166 1.03 14.11 -33.71
CA THR A 166 -0.35 13.63 -33.66
C THR A 166 -0.40 12.11 -33.43
N GLU A 167 0.50 11.37 -34.10
CA GLU A 167 0.62 9.92 -33.88
C GLU A 167 1.00 9.58 -32.43
N ASP A 168 1.92 10.33 -31.84
CA ASP A 168 2.29 10.14 -30.41
C ASP A 168 1.13 10.41 -29.46
N LYS A 169 0.28 11.41 -29.74
CA LYS A 169 -0.93 11.67 -28.96
C LYS A 169 -1.90 10.48 -29.07
N ILE A 170 -2.13 9.96 -30.26
CA ILE A 170 -2.99 8.79 -30.50
C ILE A 170 -2.46 7.59 -29.72
N LYS A 171 -1.17 7.27 -29.83
CA LYS A 171 -0.54 6.16 -29.09
C LYS A 171 -0.70 6.29 -27.58
N ARG A 172 -0.57 7.47 -27.03
CA ARG A 172 -0.77 7.72 -25.59
C ARG A 172 -2.21 7.47 -25.19
N LEU A 173 -3.20 7.93 -25.94
CA LEU A 173 -4.61 7.70 -25.66
C LEU A 173 -5.00 6.22 -25.80
N GLU A 174 -4.47 5.52 -26.83
CA GLU A 174 -4.71 4.08 -27.04
C GLU A 174 -4.03 3.21 -25.97
N SER A 175 -2.93 3.66 -25.38
CA SER A 175 -2.23 2.97 -24.31
C SER A 175 -2.93 3.10 -22.94
N PHE A 176 -3.87 4.02 -22.79
CA PHE A 176 -4.60 4.21 -21.54
C PHE A 176 -5.51 3.01 -21.26
N LYS A 177 -5.18 2.28 -20.19
CA LYS A 177 -6.00 1.17 -19.69
C LYS A 177 -6.82 1.66 -18.51
N PRO A 178 -8.15 1.63 -18.58
CA PRO A 178 -8.99 1.96 -17.43
C PRO A 178 -8.76 0.95 -16.30
N GLN A 179 -8.94 1.41 -15.07
CA GLN A 179 -8.81 0.54 -13.90
C GLN A 179 -9.90 -0.53 -13.93
N SER A 180 -9.48 -1.82 -13.88
CA SER A 180 -10.42 -2.93 -13.83
C SER A 180 -10.91 -3.15 -12.40
N THR A 181 -12.22 -3.35 -12.25
CA THR A 181 -12.88 -3.72 -10.98
C THR A 181 -13.25 -5.20 -10.91
N ASP A 182 -12.79 -6.01 -11.87
CA ASP A 182 -13.19 -7.42 -11.97
C ASP A 182 -12.83 -8.22 -10.73
N HIS A 183 -11.64 -7.99 -10.15
CA HIS A 183 -11.20 -8.64 -8.92
C HIS A 183 -12.09 -8.30 -7.70
N LEU A 184 -12.62 -7.07 -7.63
CA LEU A 184 -13.55 -6.66 -6.57
C LEU A 184 -14.93 -7.30 -6.76
N ASN A 185 -15.42 -7.39 -8.00
CA ASN A 185 -16.65 -8.08 -8.32
C ASN A 185 -16.55 -9.58 -8.02
N GLN A 186 -15.44 -10.22 -8.38
CA GLN A 186 -15.18 -11.62 -8.06
C GLN A 186 -15.09 -11.83 -6.54
N PHE A 187 -14.48 -10.92 -5.81
CA PHE A 187 -14.44 -10.98 -4.34
C PHE A 187 -15.84 -10.90 -3.74
N LEU A 188 -16.70 -9.97 -4.18
CA LEU A 188 -18.08 -9.86 -3.71
C LEU A 188 -18.91 -11.12 -3.96
N SER A 189 -18.72 -11.76 -5.11
CA SER A 189 -19.46 -12.98 -5.49
C SER A 189 -18.92 -14.26 -4.83
N SER A 190 -17.75 -14.24 -4.23
CA SER A 190 -17.07 -15.42 -3.67
C SER A 190 -17.64 -15.96 -2.36
N GLY A 191 -18.66 -15.32 -1.76
CA GLY A 191 -19.16 -15.69 -0.43
C GLY A 191 -18.10 -15.50 0.68
N TRP A 192 -17.26 -14.51 0.54
CA TRP A 192 -16.09 -14.23 1.37
C TRP A 192 -16.36 -14.21 2.88
N ARG A 193 -17.58 -13.87 3.32
CA ARG A 193 -17.95 -13.79 4.76
C ARG A 193 -17.82 -15.15 5.44
N SER A 194 -18.35 -16.22 4.85
CA SER A 194 -18.25 -17.59 5.38
C SER A 194 -16.81 -18.08 5.40
N ILE A 195 -16.02 -17.68 4.41
CA ILE A 195 -14.58 -17.99 4.37
C ILE A 195 -13.86 -17.23 5.49
N TYR A 196 -14.16 -15.93 5.66
CA TYR A 196 -13.50 -15.07 6.65
C TYR A 196 -13.60 -15.58 8.07
N GLU A 197 -14.75 -16.09 8.47
CA GLU A 197 -14.96 -16.63 9.84
C GLU A 197 -14.00 -17.76 10.18
N ASN A 198 -13.64 -18.58 9.20
CA ASN A 198 -12.76 -19.74 9.35
C ASN A 198 -11.28 -19.44 9.13
N LEU A 199 -10.91 -18.20 8.76
CA LEU A 199 -9.52 -17.83 8.51
C LEU A 199 -8.72 -17.66 9.81
N THR A 200 -7.45 -18.04 9.78
CA THR A 200 -6.47 -17.63 10.79
C THR A 200 -6.28 -16.11 10.78
N ARG A 201 -5.75 -15.53 11.84
CA ARG A 201 -5.53 -14.08 11.92
C ARG A 201 -4.56 -13.59 10.85
N GLU A 202 -3.55 -14.37 10.50
CA GLU A 202 -2.59 -14.09 9.42
C GLU A 202 -3.31 -13.99 8.08
N ASN A 203 -4.19 -14.95 7.80
CA ASN A 203 -4.96 -14.99 6.55
C ASN A 203 -6.00 -13.86 6.50
N LYS A 204 -6.66 -13.52 7.62
CA LYS A 204 -7.52 -12.34 7.73
C LYS A 204 -6.77 -11.05 7.40
N ARG A 205 -5.56 -10.88 7.95
CA ARG A 205 -4.69 -9.75 7.63
C ARG A 205 -4.31 -9.70 6.15
N THR A 206 -4.00 -10.83 5.55
CA THR A 206 -3.68 -10.94 4.12
C THR A 206 -4.88 -10.57 3.27
N LEU A 207 -6.08 -11.06 3.60
CA LEU A 207 -7.32 -10.70 2.93
C LEU A 207 -7.55 -9.18 2.95
N TRP A 208 -7.48 -8.55 4.12
CA TRP A 208 -7.64 -7.10 4.24
C TRP A 208 -6.63 -6.33 3.40
N ARG A 209 -5.38 -6.77 3.36
CA ARG A 209 -4.32 -6.15 2.54
C ARG A 209 -4.50 -6.33 1.04
N ASN A 210 -5.19 -7.38 0.62
CA ASN A 210 -5.48 -7.61 -0.79
C ASN A 210 -6.65 -6.77 -1.29
N VAL A 211 -7.62 -6.52 -0.45
CA VAL A 211 -8.84 -5.77 -0.79
C VAL A 211 -8.66 -4.26 -0.57
N LEU A 212 -8.02 -3.87 0.55
CA LEU A 212 -7.91 -2.48 0.96
C LEU A 212 -6.53 -1.90 0.61
N ASP A 213 -6.54 -0.67 0.09
CA ASP A 213 -5.34 0.16 0.00
C ASP A 213 -5.09 0.89 1.33
N SER A 214 -6.08 1.62 1.80
CA SER A 214 -5.99 2.34 3.06
C SER A 214 -7.37 2.55 3.70
N VAL A 215 -7.36 2.80 5.01
CA VAL A 215 -8.54 3.10 5.82
C VAL A 215 -8.23 4.35 6.63
N HIS A 216 -8.94 5.42 6.36
CA HIS A 216 -8.82 6.67 7.07
C HIS A 216 -9.87 6.73 8.17
N VAL A 217 -9.39 6.76 9.40
CA VAL A 217 -10.28 6.88 10.57
C VAL A 217 -10.40 8.34 10.97
N SER A 218 -11.61 8.80 11.23
CA SER A 218 -11.90 10.16 11.69
C SER A 218 -12.87 10.15 12.87
N PRO A 219 -13.10 11.28 13.56
CA PRO A 219 -14.15 11.37 14.55
C PRO A 219 -15.54 11.14 13.98
N ASP A 220 -15.75 11.51 12.70
CA ASP A 220 -17.03 11.50 12.00
C ASP A 220 -17.31 10.17 11.30
N GLY A 221 -16.31 9.29 11.16
CA GLY A 221 -16.48 8.00 10.50
C GLY A 221 -15.20 7.35 10.02
N ILE A 222 -15.38 6.33 9.21
CA ILE A 222 -14.31 5.56 8.57
C ILE A 222 -14.48 5.63 7.06
N GLU A 223 -13.49 6.18 6.37
CA GLU A 223 -13.39 6.15 4.91
C GLU A 223 -12.49 5.00 4.47
N VAL A 224 -12.92 4.25 3.48
CA VAL A 224 -12.21 3.06 3.00
C VAL A 224 -11.81 3.26 1.55
N PHE A 225 -10.54 3.02 1.27
CA PHE A 225 -9.96 3.05 -0.07
C PHE A 225 -9.59 1.63 -0.50
N PHE A 226 -10.01 1.26 -1.69
CA PHE A 226 -9.79 -0.07 -2.27
C PHE A 226 -8.62 -0.04 -3.27
N LYS A 227 -8.07 -1.21 -3.56
CA LYS A 227 -7.03 -1.39 -4.58
C LYS A 227 -7.61 -1.49 -5.97
#